data_aa23574dc7d58e2c8639f8a2cb8f3ae7
#
_entry.id   aa23574dc7d58e2c8639f8a2cb8f3ae7
#
_cell.length_a   1.000
_cell.length_b   1.000
_cell.length_c   1.000
_cell.angle_alpha   90.00
_cell.angle_beta   90.00
_cell.angle_gamma   90.00
#
_symmetry.space_group_name_H-M   'P 1'
#
loop_
_entity.id
_entity.type
_entity.pdbx_description
1 polymer ?
#
loop_
_entity_poly.entity_id
_entity_poly.type
_entity_poly.pdbx_seq_one_letter_code
_entity_poly.pdbx_strand_id
1 'polypeptide(L)'
;MDTMQLTIDKRAQAWFEEEMGVSKERGVRFLGKVYGCSPIHEGFSLAVEVDAPSNPYVSIVENGITYFVETGDEWFFQGHNLEVSFDEKLKEPSYNYTKIAD
;
A
#
# COMPACT_ATOMS: atom_id res chain seq x y z
N MET A 1 -15.17 0.61 15.96
CA MET A 1 -15.25 0.75 14.51
C MET A 1 -13.89 0.45 13.89
N ASP A 2 -13.86 -0.54 13.04
CA ASP A 2 -12.59 -1.02 12.54
C ASP A 2 -12.16 -0.28 11.29
N THR A 3 -10.92 0.17 11.31
CA THR A 3 -10.34 0.85 10.16
C THR A 3 -9.23 -0.01 9.59
N MET A 4 -8.97 0.20 8.30
CA MET A 4 -7.88 -0.49 7.62
C MET A 4 -6.54 -0.15 8.28
N GLN A 5 -5.71 -1.16 8.45
CA GLN A 5 -4.35 -0.97 8.93
C GLN A 5 -3.37 -1.20 7.79
N LEU A 6 -2.36 -0.36 7.75
CA LEU A 6 -1.32 -0.41 6.73
C LEU A 6 0.02 -0.57 7.45
N THR A 7 0.74 -1.64 7.12
CA THR A 7 2.05 -1.90 7.72
C THR A 7 3.08 -2.16 6.64
N ILE A 8 4.30 -1.64 6.83
CA ILE A 8 5.36 -1.74 5.84
C ILE A 8 6.62 -2.26 6.51
N ASP A 9 7.11 -3.40 6.06
CA ASP A 9 8.37 -3.99 6.54
C ASP A 9 9.53 -3.05 6.21
N LYS A 10 10.53 -3.01 7.08
CA LYS A 10 11.68 -2.12 6.88
C LYS A 10 12.43 -2.38 5.57
N ARG A 11 12.53 -3.62 5.15
CA ARG A 11 13.20 -3.95 3.90
C ARG A 11 12.40 -3.46 2.71
N ALA A 12 11.08 -3.51 2.81
CA ALA A 12 10.22 -2.95 1.77
C ALA A 12 10.35 -1.44 1.73
N GLN A 13 10.44 -0.79 2.90
CA GLN A 13 10.65 0.66 2.97
C GLN A 13 11.93 1.05 2.23
N ALA A 14 13.02 0.33 2.48
CA ALA A 14 14.28 0.60 1.81
C ALA A 14 14.15 0.47 0.30
N TRP A 15 13.43 -0.54 -0.15
CA TRP A 15 13.19 -0.76 -1.57
C TRP A 15 12.44 0.43 -2.19
N PHE A 16 11.37 0.88 -1.55
CA PHE A 16 10.60 2.02 -2.07
C PHE A 16 11.45 3.28 -2.12
N GLU A 17 12.27 3.50 -1.11
CA GLU A 17 13.14 4.69 -1.07
C GLU A 17 14.18 4.66 -2.18
N GLU A 18 14.72 3.49 -2.51
CA GLU A 18 15.73 3.39 -3.55
C GLU A 18 15.14 3.37 -4.95
N GLU A 19 14.01 2.66 -5.14
CA GLU A 19 13.50 2.39 -6.48
C GLU A 19 12.47 3.38 -6.98
N MET A 20 11.77 4.08 -6.08
CA MET A 20 10.63 4.90 -6.50
C MET A 20 10.85 6.40 -6.42
N GLY A 21 11.98 6.86 -5.92
CA GLY A 21 12.25 8.29 -5.87
C GLY A 21 11.29 9.08 -4.99
N VAL A 22 10.92 8.50 -3.85
CA VAL A 22 9.99 9.15 -2.93
C VAL A 22 10.65 10.27 -2.16
N SER A 23 9.84 11.18 -1.60
CA SER A 23 10.31 12.29 -0.80
C SER A 23 9.31 12.54 0.33
N LYS A 24 9.59 13.52 1.18
CA LYS A 24 8.67 13.90 2.24
C LYS A 24 7.34 14.40 1.68
N GLU A 25 7.37 15.03 0.52
CA GLU A 25 6.18 15.61 -0.10
C GLU A 25 5.43 14.61 -0.95
N ARG A 26 6.12 13.61 -1.48
CA ARG A 26 5.51 12.61 -2.36
C ARG A 26 5.92 11.22 -1.90
N GLY A 27 4.98 10.56 -1.27
CA GLY A 27 5.21 9.23 -0.72
C GLY A 27 4.70 8.12 -1.61
N VAL A 28 4.35 7.00 -1.00
CA VAL A 28 3.92 5.79 -1.70
C VAL A 28 2.42 5.64 -1.55
N ARG A 29 1.71 5.61 -2.67
CA ARG A 29 0.27 5.43 -2.72
C ARG A 29 -0.06 4.03 -3.21
N PHE A 30 -0.93 3.34 -2.48
CA PHE A 30 -1.43 2.03 -2.86
C PHE A 30 -2.85 2.17 -3.37
N LEU A 31 -3.13 1.61 -4.54
CA LEU A 31 -4.45 1.79 -5.16
C LEU A 31 -4.81 0.57 -5.99
N GLY A 32 -6.09 0.50 -6.38
CA GLY A 32 -6.57 -0.55 -7.25
C GLY A 32 -6.44 -0.12 -8.70
N LYS A 33 -6.05 -1.04 -9.55
CA LYS A 33 -5.86 -0.80 -10.97
C LYS A 33 -6.73 -1.75 -11.77
N VAL A 34 -7.39 -1.22 -12.81
CA VAL A 34 -8.18 -2.02 -13.72
C VAL A 34 -7.25 -2.95 -14.50
N TYR A 35 -7.71 -4.16 -14.77
CA TYR A 35 -6.97 -5.24 -15.40
C TYR A 35 -6.08 -5.97 -14.40
N GLY A 36 -6.07 -7.26 -14.49
CA GLY A 36 -5.32 -8.12 -13.61
C GLY A 36 -6.20 -8.78 -12.60
N CYS A 37 -5.58 -9.28 -11.55
CA CYS A 37 -6.29 -10.02 -10.53
C CYS A 37 -5.54 -9.88 -9.20
N SER A 38 -6.28 -9.84 -8.11
CA SER A 38 -5.69 -9.84 -6.78
C SER A 38 -6.45 -10.83 -5.92
N PRO A 39 -5.89 -11.25 -4.78
CA PRO A 39 -6.61 -12.19 -3.90
C PRO A 39 -7.94 -11.68 -3.38
N ILE A 40 -8.15 -10.36 -3.38
CA ILE A 40 -9.34 -9.77 -2.80
C ILE A 40 -10.28 -9.16 -3.84
N HIS A 41 -9.86 -9.07 -5.11
CA HIS A 41 -10.72 -8.42 -6.10
C HIS A 41 -10.40 -8.89 -7.50
N GLU A 42 -11.26 -9.76 -8.05
CA GLU A 42 -11.09 -10.24 -9.41
C GLU A 42 -11.26 -9.11 -10.40
N GLY A 43 -10.38 -9.06 -11.40
CA GLY A 43 -10.42 -8.02 -12.42
C GLY A 43 -9.66 -6.76 -12.07
N PHE A 44 -9.08 -6.72 -10.89
CA PHE A 44 -8.29 -5.55 -10.44
C PHE A 44 -7.03 -6.03 -9.75
N SER A 45 -5.97 -5.28 -9.88
CA SER A 45 -4.70 -5.58 -9.23
C SER A 45 -4.23 -4.39 -8.42
N LEU A 46 -3.35 -4.65 -7.47
CA LEU A 46 -2.75 -3.59 -6.67
C LEU A 46 -1.75 -2.82 -7.52
N ALA A 47 -1.82 -1.50 -7.46
CA ALA A 47 -0.83 -0.63 -8.08
C ALA A 47 -0.18 0.23 -7.02
N VAL A 48 1.04 0.68 -7.30
CA VAL A 48 1.82 1.51 -6.40
C VAL A 48 2.32 2.70 -7.18
N GLU A 49 2.10 3.92 -6.66
CA GLU A 49 2.51 5.14 -7.33
C GLU A 49 3.19 6.08 -6.34
N VAL A 50 4.02 6.97 -6.86
CA VAL A 50 4.57 8.08 -6.07
C VAL A 50 3.61 9.24 -6.19
N ASP A 51 3.05 9.69 -5.07
CA ASP A 51 2.04 10.74 -5.08
C ASP A 51 2.00 11.43 -3.73
N ALA A 52 1.40 12.62 -3.71
CA ALA A 52 1.16 13.35 -2.47
C ALA A 52 -0.23 13.01 -1.95
N PRO A 53 -0.37 12.75 -0.64
CA PRO A 53 -1.70 12.47 -0.10
C PRO A 53 -2.62 13.68 -0.21
N SER A 54 -3.84 13.43 -0.66
CA SER A 54 -4.84 14.47 -0.83
C SER A 54 -5.98 14.30 0.19
N ASN A 55 -6.54 13.11 0.25
CA ASN A 55 -7.60 12.78 1.20
C ASN A 55 -7.41 11.33 1.65
N PRO A 56 -6.40 11.07 2.48
CA PRO A 56 -6.04 9.69 2.81
C PRO A 56 -7.08 9.01 3.69
N TYR A 57 -7.41 7.78 3.32
CA TYR A 57 -8.25 6.90 4.11
C TYR A 57 -7.44 6.31 5.26
N VAL A 58 -6.21 5.91 4.97
CA VAL A 58 -5.26 5.44 5.96
C VAL A 58 -3.87 5.90 5.52
N SER A 59 -3.05 6.30 6.48
CA SER A 59 -1.68 6.70 6.18
C SER A 59 -0.78 6.40 7.36
N ILE A 60 0.46 6.09 7.06
CA ILE A 60 1.51 5.94 8.07
C ILE A 60 2.76 6.65 7.55
N VAL A 61 3.60 7.10 8.47
CA VAL A 61 4.87 7.73 8.12
C VAL A 61 5.98 6.86 8.68
N GLU A 62 6.86 6.41 7.80
CA GLU A 62 8.01 5.61 8.18
C GLU A 62 9.25 6.24 7.56
N ASN A 63 10.23 6.53 8.39
CA ASN A 63 11.48 7.14 7.95
C ASN A 63 11.24 8.42 7.13
N GLY A 64 10.22 9.21 7.53
CA GLY A 64 9.89 10.47 6.87
C GLY A 64 9.09 10.34 5.58
N ILE A 65 8.78 9.12 5.15
CA ILE A 65 8.01 8.85 3.93
C ILE A 65 6.60 8.44 4.31
N THR A 66 5.61 9.06 3.66
CA THR A 66 4.21 8.72 3.89
C THR A 66 3.79 7.57 2.97
N TYR A 67 3.20 6.54 3.57
CA TYR A 67 2.61 5.42 2.84
C TYR A 67 1.11 5.51 3.08
N PHE A 68 0.31 5.49 2.02
CA PHE A 68 -1.11 5.80 2.19
C PHE A 68 -2.01 5.16 1.15
N VAL A 69 -3.29 5.10 1.50
CA VAL A 69 -4.38 4.72 0.60
C VAL A 69 -5.35 5.89 0.62
N GLU A 70 -5.69 6.42 -0.55
CA GLU A 70 -6.64 7.51 -0.65
C GLU A 70 -8.06 7.00 -0.40
N THR A 71 -8.95 7.90 0.08
CA THR A 71 -10.34 7.53 0.35
C THR A 71 -11.02 6.97 -0.90
N GLY A 72 -10.70 7.51 -2.06
CA GLY A 72 -11.27 7.03 -3.32
C GLY A 72 -10.82 5.62 -3.72
N ASP A 73 -9.80 5.07 -3.08
CA ASP A 73 -9.27 3.75 -3.39
C ASP A 73 -9.66 2.70 -2.36
N GLU A 74 -10.39 3.08 -1.32
CA GLU A 74 -10.77 2.16 -0.25
C GLU A 74 -11.58 0.98 -0.78
N TRP A 75 -12.37 1.20 -1.82
CA TRP A 75 -13.20 0.16 -2.43
C TRP A 75 -12.42 -1.07 -2.85
N PHE A 76 -11.18 -0.88 -3.29
CA PHE A 76 -10.34 -2.00 -3.74
C PHE A 76 -10.02 -2.95 -2.60
N PHE A 77 -9.78 -2.41 -1.41
CA PHE A 77 -9.35 -3.23 -0.27
C PHE A 77 -10.50 -3.93 0.44
N GLN A 78 -11.70 -3.39 0.32
CA GLN A 78 -12.94 -4.05 0.76
C GLN A 78 -12.87 -4.74 2.13
N GLY A 79 -12.52 -3.99 3.16
CA GLY A 79 -12.48 -4.52 4.51
C GLY A 79 -11.26 -5.36 4.83
N HIS A 80 -10.19 -5.15 4.08
CA HIS A 80 -8.91 -5.83 4.35
C HIS A 80 -7.85 -4.84 4.76
N ASN A 81 -6.93 -5.32 5.59
CA ASN A 81 -5.70 -4.60 5.90
C ASN A 81 -4.68 -4.91 4.82
N LEU A 82 -3.70 -4.03 4.66
CA LEU A 82 -2.59 -4.27 3.75
C LEU A 82 -1.30 -4.37 4.56
N GLU A 83 -0.62 -5.50 4.41
CA GLU A 83 0.68 -5.71 5.02
C GLU A 83 1.70 -5.86 3.91
N VAL A 84 2.65 -4.93 3.87
CA VAL A 84 3.70 -4.95 2.84
C VAL A 84 4.96 -5.54 3.48
N SER A 85 5.36 -6.71 3.02
CA SER A 85 6.57 -7.36 3.46
C SER A 85 7.58 -7.35 2.33
N PHE A 86 8.63 -8.17 2.42
CA PHE A 86 9.67 -8.17 1.41
C PHE A 86 9.99 -9.61 1.01
N ASP A 87 10.01 -9.86 -0.28
CA ASP A 87 10.35 -11.18 -0.81
C ASP A 87 11.84 -11.23 -1.09
N GLU A 88 12.57 -11.99 -0.28
CA GLU A 88 14.02 -12.05 -0.39
C GLU A 88 14.50 -12.74 -1.67
N LYS A 89 13.68 -13.61 -2.22
CA LYS A 89 14.05 -14.32 -3.46
C LYS A 89 13.91 -13.41 -4.66
N LEU A 90 12.79 -12.70 -4.73
CA LEU A 90 12.51 -11.81 -5.85
C LEU A 90 13.12 -10.41 -5.65
N LYS A 91 13.59 -10.11 -4.44
CA LYS A 91 14.16 -8.81 -4.11
C LYS A 91 13.18 -7.67 -4.37
N GLU A 92 11.93 -7.87 -3.96
CA GLU A 92 10.89 -6.87 -4.15
C GLU A 92 9.84 -6.96 -3.05
N PRO A 93 9.01 -5.93 -2.87
CA PRO A 93 7.95 -5.98 -1.87
C PRO A 93 6.92 -7.05 -2.18
N SER A 94 6.35 -7.61 -1.13
CA SER A 94 5.31 -8.62 -1.20
C SER A 94 4.09 -8.07 -0.47
N TYR A 95 2.90 -8.27 -1.04
CA TYR A 95 1.66 -7.67 -0.53
C TYR A 95 0.72 -8.72 0.01
N ASN A 96 0.33 -8.57 1.27
CA ASN A 96 -0.54 -9.51 1.94
C ASN A 96 -1.79 -8.80 2.44
N TYR A 97 -2.93 -9.45 2.30
CA TYR A 97 -4.21 -8.88 2.73
C TYR A 97 -4.76 -9.72 3.87
N THR A 98 -5.17 -9.05 4.95
CA THR A 98 -5.79 -9.73 6.08
C THR A 98 -7.13 -9.08 6.33
N LYS A 99 -8.13 -9.90 6.65
CA LYS A 99 -9.47 -9.37 6.87
C LYS A 99 -9.51 -8.56 8.15
N ILE A 100 -10.18 -7.41 8.09
CA ILE A 100 -10.36 -6.58 9.27
C ILE A 100 -11.28 -7.30 10.23
N ALA A 101 -10.86 -7.42 11.50
CA ALA A 101 -11.66 -8.08 12.52
C ALA A 101 -12.86 -7.22 12.91
N ASP A 102 -13.98 -7.87 13.18
CA ASP A 102 -15.18 -7.17 13.65
C ASP A 102 -15.14 -6.97 15.16
#